data_68be9bc0e1a5f1f4e4c5278ceb070366
#
_entry.id   68be9bc0e1a5f1f4e4c5278ceb070366
#
_cell.length_a   1.000
_cell.length_b   1.000
_cell.length_c   1.000
_cell.angle_alpha   90.00
_cell.angle_beta   90.00
_cell.angle_gamma   90.00
#
_symmetry.space_group_name_H-M   'P 1'
#
loop_
_entity.id
_entity.type
_entity.pdbx_description
1 polymer ?
#
loop_
_entity_poly.entity_id
_entity_poly.type
_entity_poly.pdbx_seq_one_letter_code
_entity_poly.pdbx_strand_id
1 'polypeptide(L)'
;QIVSRPLFPVTWRDMTGQGDEETPRLTALDVSGQIVSVEILKELDSETLITSLSRLAEVASISWSDLAAEYPSGPEGFRGGWAQFRDSMPPAVGPGPRLIIVAGEIDPSVRPALSILATSGVEVHLMNLRQMSNGRLFLDVNAVGPRLYGHAPQLLASASVPAPEIVAPAEE
;
A
#
# COMPACT_ATOMS: atom_id res chain seq x y z
N GLN A 1 -9.38 -4.52 4.72
CA GLN A 1 -8.78 -3.23 4.34
C GLN A 1 -7.25 -3.39 4.33
N ILE A 2 -6.66 -3.43 3.13
CA ILE A 2 -5.22 -3.73 2.93
C ILE A 2 -4.36 -2.53 3.36
N VAL A 3 -4.89 -1.33 3.21
CA VAL A 3 -4.17 -0.10 3.50
C VAL A 3 -4.74 0.51 4.77
N SER A 4 -3.89 0.62 5.79
CA SER A 4 -4.26 1.19 7.09
C SER A 4 -4.36 2.72 7.09
N ARG A 5 -3.88 3.37 6.02
CA ARG A 5 -3.91 4.83 5.87
C ARG A 5 -4.75 5.22 4.67
N PRO A 6 -5.53 6.30 4.77
CA PRO A 6 -6.33 6.75 3.64
C PRO A 6 -5.46 7.20 2.48
N LEU A 7 -5.87 6.86 1.26
CA LEU A 7 -5.21 7.23 0.02
C LEU A 7 -6.18 7.96 -0.90
N PHE A 8 -5.67 8.93 -1.61
CA PHE A 8 -6.36 9.61 -2.70
C PHE A 8 -5.96 8.95 -4.03
N PRO A 9 -6.83 8.13 -4.64
CA PRO A 9 -6.51 7.47 -5.89
C PRO A 9 -6.44 8.48 -7.04
N VAL A 10 -5.39 8.38 -7.84
CA VAL A 10 -5.18 9.24 -9.02
C VAL A 10 -5.45 8.46 -10.29
N THR A 11 -4.76 7.34 -10.48
CA THR A 11 -4.93 6.48 -11.66
C THR A 11 -5.02 5.02 -11.24
N TRP A 12 -5.91 4.30 -11.90
CA TRP A 12 -6.00 2.86 -11.82
C TRP A 12 -5.79 2.28 -13.20
N ARG A 13 -4.84 1.39 -13.33
CA ARG A 13 -4.63 0.62 -14.55
C ARG A 13 -4.95 -0.84 -14.27
N ASP A 14 -6.10 -1.23 -14.77
CA ASP A 14 -6.51 -2.63 -14.81
C ASP A 14 -6.13 -3.18 -16.18
N MET A 15 -5.14 -4.05 -16.20
CA MET A 15 -4.55 -4.57 -17.43
C MET A 15 -5.22 -5.87 -17.89
N THR A 16 -6.46 -6.07 -17.53
CA THR A 16 -7.25 -7.21 -18.01
C THR A 16 -7.43 -7.12 -19.52
N GLY A 17 -6.63 -7.85 -20.27
CA GLY A 17 -6.80 -8.03 -21.71
C GLY A 17 -5.61 -7.70 -22.62
N GLN A 18 -4.51 -7.23 -22.10
CA GLN A 18 -3.31 -6.97 -22.90
C GLN A 18 -2.07 -7.67 -22.32
N GLY A 19 -1.74 -8.81 -22.85
CA GLY A 19 -0.47 -9.48 -22.64
C GLY A 19 -0.16 -9.96 -21.21
N ASP A 20 0.59 -11.04 -21.09
CA ASP A 20 0.93 -11.69 -19.84
C ASP A 20 1.86 -10.88 -18.91
N GLU A 21 2.26 -9.68 -19.28
CA GLU A 21 3.32 -8.93 -18.58
C GLU A 21 2.84 -7.69 -17.81
N GLU A 22 1.58 -7.31 -17.92
CA GLU A 22 1.12 -6.08 -17.28
C GLU A 22 0.36 -6.37 -15.99
N THR A 23 0.84 -5.79 -14.91
CA THR A 23 0.26 -5.92 -13.58
C THR A 23 -0.73 -4.80 -13.28
N PRO A 24 -1.87 -5.10 -12.64
CA PRO A 24 -2.76 -4.06 -12.13
C PRO A 24 -2.02 -3.13 -11.18
N ARG A 25 -2.18 -1.82 -11.39
CA ARG A 25 -1.48 -0.80 -10.63
C ARG A 25 -2.39 0.34 -10.25
N LEU A 26 -2.27 0.78 -9.02
CA LEU A 26 -2.91 1.99 -8.51
C LEU A 26 -1.83 3.02 -8.17
N THR A 27 -1.95 4.21 -8.73
CA THR A 27 -1.18 5.38 -8.27
C THR A 27 -2.08 6.25 -7.42
N ALA A 28 -1.64 6.54 -6.21
CA ALA A 28 -2.38 7.32 -5.25
C ALA A 28 -1.47 8.32 -4.52
N LEU A 29 -2.09 9.24 -3.80
CA LEU A 29 -1.41 10.17 -2.91
C LEU A 29 -1.83 9.89 -1.48
N ASP A 30 -0.89 9.96 -0.56
CA ASP A 30 -1.21 9.99 0.86
C ASP A 30 -1.56 11.42 1.32
N VAL A 31 -1.94 11.58 2.57
CA VAL A 31 -2.34 12.87 3.14
C VAL A 31 -1.21 13.91 3.09
N SER A 32 0.04 13.47 3.07
CA SER A 32 1.21 14.35 2.96
C SER A 32 1.52 14.78 1.51
N GLY A 33 0.80 14.25 0.53
CA GLY A 33 1.05 14.50 -0.89
C GLY A 33 2.15 13.64 -1.50
N GLN A 34 2.56 12.58 -0.81
CA GLN A 34 3.55 11.64 -1.33
C GLN A 34 2.90 10.56 -2.20
N ILE A 35 3.61 10.15 -3.23
CA ILE A 35 3.16 9.07 -4.12
C ILE A 35 3.14 7.74 -3.37
N VAL A 36 2.05 7.01 -3.53
CA VAL A 36 1.91 5.62 -3.12
C VAL A 36 1.52 4.81 -4.34
N SER A 37 2.37 3.88 -4.72
CA SER A 37 2.08 2.93 -5.79
C SER A 37 1.65 1.59 -5.18
N VAL A 38 0.54 1.06 -5.65
CA VAL A 38 0.02 -0.25 -5.25
C VAL A 38 0.04 -1.15 -6.47
N GLU A 39 0.72 -2.28 -6.38
CA GLU A 39 0.82 -3.25 -7.46
C GLU A 39 0.35 -4.62 -7.02
N ILE A 40 -0.38 -5.30 -7.87
CA ILE A 40 -0.85 -6.67 -7.65
C ILE A 40 -0.05 -7.60 -8.54
N LEU A 41 0.76 -8.46 -7.93
CA LEU A 41 1.63 -9.38 -8.62
C LEU A 41 1.18 -10.83 -8.41
N LYS A 42 1.31 -11.64 -9.44
CA LYS A 42 1.12 -13.08 -9.31
C LYS A 42 2.22 -13.70 -8.45
N GLU A 43 3.46 -13.34 -8.74
CA GLU A 43 4.64 -13.75 -8.00
C GLU A 43 5.59 -12.57 -7.80
N LEU A 44 6.12 -12.46 -6.60
CA LEU A 44 7.15 -11.50 -6.26
C LEU A 44 8.50 -12.20 -6.22
N ASP A 45 9.34 -11.91 -7.21
CA ASP A 45 10.72 -12.34 -7.31
C ASP A 45 11.66 -11.14 -7.43
N SER A 46 12.95 -11.36 -7.64
CA SER A 46 13.92 -10.26 -7.75
C SER A 46 13.67 -9.39 -8.97
N GLU A 47 13.25 -9.94 -10.08
CA GLU A 47 12.97 -9.20 -11.31
C GLU A 47 11.74 -8.32 -11.16
N THR A 48 10.63 -8.88 -10.68
CA THR A 48 9.40 -8.11 -10.46
C THR A 48 9.56 -7.07 -9.38
N LEU A 49 10.35 -7.34 -8.34
CA LEU A 49 10.67 -6.36 -7.29
C LEU A 49 11.42 -5.16 -7.85
N ILE A 50 12.47 -5.39 -8.63
CA ILE A 50 13.25 -4.32 -9.27
C ILE A 50 12.38 -3.53 -10.25
N THR A 51 11.56 -4.20 -11.03
CA THR A 51 10.64 -3.54 -11.97
C THR A 51 9.65 -2.65 -11.22
N SER A 52 9.07 -3.12 -10.14
CA SER A 52 8.13 -2.33 -9.32
C SER A 52 8.79 -1.11 -8.67
N LEU A 53 10.01 -1.26 -8.16
CA LEU A 53 10.79 -0.15 -7.60
C LEU A 53 11.13 0.90 -8.67
N SER A 54 11.50 0.47 -9.87
CA SER A 54 11.78 1.36 -10.99
C SER A 54 10.55 2.15 -11.41
N ARG A 55 9.39 1.50 -11.47
CA ARG A 55 8.12 2.18 -11.75
C ARG A 55 7.75 3.19 -10.67
N LEU A 56 7.97 2.88 -9.40
CA LEU A 56 7.75 3.84 -8.32
C LEU A 56 8.63 5.08 -8.50
N ALA A 57 9.89 4.90 -8.84
CA ALA A 57 10.83 6.00 -9.07
C ALA A 57 10.37 6.89 -10.24
N GLU A 58 9.90 6.30 -11.33
CA GLU A 58 9.36 7.03 -12.48
C GLU A 58 8.12 7.84 -12.09
N VAL A 59 7.17 7.23 -11.42
CA VAL A 59 5.93 7.89 -10.98
C VAL A 59 6.22 8.99 -9.96
N ALA A 60 7.14 8.76 -9.03
CA ALA A 60 7.52 9.74 -8.02
C ALA A 60 8.21 10.98 -8.61
N SER A 61 8.76 10.88 -9.83
CA SER A 61 9.40 12.00 -10.53
C SER A 61 8.41 12.82 -11.39
N ILE A 62 7.17 12.38 -11.53
CA ILE A 62 6.14 13.09 -12.30
C ILE A 62 5.77 14.39 -11.58
N SER A 63 5.62 15.47 -12.36
CA SER A 63 5.14 16.76 -11.84
C SER A 63 3.66 16.68 -11.42
N TRP A 64 3.25 17.60 -10.54
CA TRP A 64 1.84 17.70 -10.15
C TRP A 64 0.92 17.98 -11.34
N SER A 65 1.37 18.78 -12.31
CA SER A 65 0.60 19.07 -13.52
C SER A 65 0.38 17.83 -14.36
N ASP A 66 1.41 17.01 -14.53
CA ASP A 66 1.32 15.77 -15.29
C ASP A 66 0.45 14.73 -14.57
N LEU A 67 0.61 14.64 -13.25
CA LEU A 67 -0.23 13.76 -12.43
C LEU A 67 -1.71 14.17 -12.50
N ALA A 68 -1.99 15.47 -12.42
CA ALA A 68 -3.35 16.00 -12.53
C ALA A 68 -3.96 15.72 -13.91
N ALA A 69 -3.15 15.77 -14.97
CA ALA A 69 -3.60 15.46 -16.32
C ALA A 69 -4.01 13.99 -16.50
N GLU A 70 -3.42 13.08 -15.75
CA GLU A 70 -3.78 11.66 -15.75
C GLU A 70 -5.04 11.34 -14.93
N TYR A 71 -5.50 12.25 -14.10
CA TYR A 71 -6.70 12.06 -13.30
C TYR A 71 -7.95 11.94 -14.18
N PRO A 72 -8.85 10.97 -13.93
CA PRO A 72 -9.99 10.70 -14.84
C PRO A 72 -10.88 11.91 -15.11
N SER A 73 -11.08 12.77 -14.13
CA SER A 73 -11.89 14.00 -14.25
C SER A 73 -11.07 15.23 -14.69
N GLY A 74 -9.82 15.04 -15.09
CA GLY A 74 -8.92 16.10 -15.50
C GLY A 74 -8.33 16.92 -14.36
N PRO A 75 -7.53 17.95 -14.69
CA PRO A 75 -6.80 18.75 -13.67
C PRO A 75 -7.69 19.45 -12.66
N GLU A 76 -8.84 19.94 -13.07
CA GLU A 76 -9.77 20.61 -12.16
C GLU A 76 -10.44 19.63 -11.19
N GLY A 77 -10.84 18.46 -11.68
CA GLY A 77 -11.35 17.38 -10.84
C GLY A 77 -10.30 16.90 -9.84
N PHE A 78 -9.04 16.82 -10.27
CA PHE A 78 -7.91 16.50 -9.39
C PHE A 78 -7.76 17.53 -8.26
N ARG A 79 -7.75 18.81 -8.57
CA ARG A 79 -7.61 19.88 -7.56
C ARG A 79 -8.74 19.85 -6.55
N GLY A 80 -9.98 19.72 -7.01
CA GLY A 80 -11.15 19.66 -6.14
C GLY A 80 -11.15 18.42 -5.26
N GLY A 81 -10.88 17.26 -5.83
CA GLY A 81 -10.79 15.99 -5.11
C GLY A 81 -9.67 15.97 -4.08
N TRP A 82 -8.51 16.47 -4.45
CA TRP A 82 -7.35 16.56 -3.57
C TRP A 82 -7.60 17.51 -2.39
N ALA A 83 -8.17 18.70 -2.65
CA ALA A 83 -8.51 19.64 -1.60
C ALA A 83 -9.51 19.05 -0.61
N GLN A 84 -10.55 18.39 -1.10
CA GLN A 84 -11.54 17.71 -0.27
C GLN A 84 -10.93 16.59 0.57
N PHE A 85 -10.05 15.80 -0.02
CA PHE A 85 -9.35 14.73 0.68
C PHE A 85 -8.47 15.27 1.80
N ARG A 86 -7.66 16.30 1.53
CA ARG A 86 -6.83 16.95 2.53
C ARG A 86 -7.62 17.53 3.67
N ASP A 87 -8.70 18.23 3.37
CA ASP A 87 -9.53 18.89 4.38
C ASP A 87 -10.26 17.89 5.28
N SER A 88 -10.52 16.69 4.79
CA SER A 88 -11.18 15.62 5.54
C SER A 88 -10.24 14.82 6.43
N MET A 89 -8.91 14.99 6.29
CA MET A 89 -7.91 14.20 6.97
C MET A 89 -7.05 15.06 7.91
N PRO A 90 -6.60 14.49 9.04
CA PRO A 90 -5.64 15.18 9.89
C PRO A 90 -4.32 15.38 9.14
N PRO A 91 -3.65 16.52 9.35
CA PRO A 91 -2.35 16.77 8.73
C PRO A 91 -1.34 15.69 9.14
N ALA A 92 -0.60 15.19 8.16
CA ALA A 92 0.43 14.19 8.38
C ALA A 92 1.64 14.51 7.52
N VAL A 93 2.82 14.22 8.05
CA VAL A 93 4.07 14.25 7.30
C VAL A 93 4.39 12.82 6.91
N GLY A 94 4.51 12.57 5.61
CA GLY A 94 4.80 11.24 5.09
C GLY A 94 6.31 10.97 4.98
N PRO A 95 6.70 9.70 5.00
CA PRO A 95 8.11 9.29 4.90
C PRO A 95 8.69 9.36 3.49
N GLY A 96 7.95 9.85 2.51
CA GLY A 96 8.31 9.85 1.10
C GLY A 96 7.53 8.82 0.28
N PRO A 97 7.91 8.61 -0.99
CA PRO A 97 7.24 7.65 -1.87
C PRO A 97 7.21 6.24 -1.27
N ARG A 98 6.08 5.55 -1.41
CA ARG A 98 5.88 4.19 -0.89
C ARG A 98 5.39 3.25 -1.96
N LEU A 99 5.81 2.01 -1.85
CA LEU A 99 5.37 0.91 -2.70
C LEU A 99 4.63 -0.12 -1.85
N ILE A 100 3.41 -0.43 -2.25
CA ILE A 100 2.63 -1.51 -1.65
C ILE A 100 2.47 -2.61 -2.71
N ILE A 101 2.97 -3.78 -2.41
CA ILE A 101 2.87 -4.95 -3.28
C ILE A 101 1.92 -5.95 -2.65
N VAL A 102 0.94 -6.40 -3.42
CA VAL A 102 0.08 -7.52 -3.06
C VAL A 102 0.45 -8.68 -3.99
N ALA A 103 1.04 -9.72 -3.45
CA ALA A 103 1.53 -10.84 -4.23
C ALA A 103 0.80 -12.14 -3.90
N GLY A 104 0.53 -12.96 -4.91
CA GLY A 104 -0.01 -14.30 -4.73
C GLY A 104 1.04 -15.29 -4.21
N GLU A 105 2.27 -15.11 -4.63
CA GLU A 105 3.42 -15.91 -4.20
C GLU A 105 4.63 -15.02 -3.99
N ILE A 106 5.51 -15.39 -3.08
CA ILE A 106 6.76 -14.69 -2.81
C ILE A 106 7.90 -15.70 -2.91
N ASP A 107 8.82 -15.44 -3.82
CA ASP A 107 10.03 -16.23 -3.94
C ASP A 107 10.86 -16.11 -2.65
N PRO A 108 11.28 -17.21 -2.03
CA PRO A 108 12.08 -17.17 -0.81
C PRO A 108 13.37 -16.36 -0.92
N SER A 109 13.95 -16.27 -2.11
CA SER A 109 15.20 -15.54 -2.35
C SER A 109 15.09 -14.03 -2.11
N VAL A 110 13.89 -13.43 -2.25
CA VAL A 110 13.70 -12.00 -2.04
C VAL A 110 13.33 -11.62 -0.60
N ARG A 111 12.97 -12.59 0.23
CA ARG A 111 12.55 -12.31 1.62
C ARG A 111 13.56 -11.52 2.44
N PRO A 112 14.88 -11.80 2.38
CA PRO A 112 15.85 -10.97 3.09
C PRO A 112 15.86 -9.50 2.64
N ALA A 113 15.72 -9.26 1.34
CA ALA A 113 15.63 -7.91 0.79
C ALA A 113 14.38 -7.18 1.26
N LEU A 114 13.23 -7.88 1.34
CA LEU A 114 11.97 -7.29 1.82
C LEU A 114 12.08 -6.81 3.27
N SER A 115 12.82 -7.50 4.11
CA SER A 115 13.06 -7.10 5.50
C SER A 115 13.78 -5.75 5.60
N ILE A 116 14.72 -5.48 4.71
CA ILE A 116 15.43 -4.20 4.63
C ILE A 116 14.54 -3.12 4.00
N LEU A 117 13.86 -3.45 2.93
CA LEU A 117 13.00 -2.52 2.19
C LEU A 117 11.77 -2.08 2.98
N ALA A 118 11.33 -2.85 3.96
CA ALA A 118 10.21 -2.49 4.83
C ALA A 118 10.45 -1.18 5.59
N THR A 119 11.70 -0.85 5.90
CA THR A 119 12.06 0.42 6.53
C THR A 119 12.19 1.58 5.53
N SER A 120 12.22 1.27 4.24
CA SER A 120 12.39 2.23 3.14
C SER A 120 11.08 2.50 2.39
N GLY A 121 9.92 2.14 2.97
CA GLY A 121 8.62 2.44 2.39
C GLY A 121 8.07 1.37 1.44
N VAL A 122 8.60 0.15 1.47
CA VAL A 122 8.06 -0.98 0.72
C VAL A 122 7.29 -1.90 1.66
N GLU A 123 5.99 -2.03 1.42
CA GLU A 123 5.12 -2.97 2.12
C GLU A 123 4.74 -4.11 1.19
N VAL A 124 4.80 -5.32 1.68
CA VAL A 124 4.40 -6.52 0.93
C VAL A 124 3.32 -7.27 1.68
N HIS A 125 2.26 -7.62 0.97
CA HIS A 125 1.15 -8.40 1.48
C HIS A 125 1.01 -9.68 0.65
N LEU A 126 0.90 -10.81 1.33
CA LEU A 126 0.62 -12.09 0.69
C LEU A 126 -0.89 -12.26 0.54
N MET A 127 -1.31 -12.53 -0.68
CA MET A 127 -2.71 -12.73 -1.02
C MET A 127 -2.99 -14.23 -1.17
N ASN A 128 -3.94 -14.73 -0.40
CA ASN A 128 -4.43 -16.10 -0.51
C ASN A 128 -5.89 -16.10 -0.94
N LEU A 129 -6.17 -16.73 -2.05
CA LEU A 129 -7.54 -16.93 -2.52
C LEU A 129 -8.00 -18.32 -2.08
N ARG A 130 -9.02 -18.38 -1.25
CA ARG A 130 -9.63 -19.62 -0.80
C ARG A 130 -11.03 -19.75 -1.35
N GLN A 131 -11.35 -20.91 -1.90
CA GLN A 131 -12.71 -21.25 -2.26
C GLN A 131 -13.36 -21.99 -1.08
N MET A 132 -14.50 -21.46 -0.63
CA MET A 132 -15.28 -22.09 0.43
C MET A 132 -16.19 -23.17 -0.16
N SER A 133 -16.66 -24.08 0.68
CA SER A 133 -17.55 -25.19 0.29
C SER A 133 -18.85 -24.75 -0.36
N ASN A 134 -19.29 -23.50 -0.15
CA ASN A 134 -20.47 -22.90 -0.78
C ASN A 134 -20.18 -22.23 -2.13
N GLY A 135 -18.98 -22.41 -2.69
CA GLY A 135 -18.55 -21.80 -3.95
C GLY A 135 -18.12 -20.33 -3.85
N ARG A 136 -18.21 -19.72 -2.67
CA ARG A 136 -17.73 -18.34 -2.45
C ARG A 136 -16.21 -18.30 -2.40
N LEU A 137 -15.66 -17.26 -3.01
CA LEU A 137 -14.24 -16.96 -2.94
C LEU A 137 -13.98 -16.06 -1.74
N PHE A 138 -13.02 -16.44 -0.92
CA PHE A 138 -12.53 -15.67 0.20
C PHE A 138 -11.10 -15.20 -0.07
N LEU A 139 -10.88 -13.90 0.01
CA LEU A 139 -9.58 -13.30 -0.14
C LEU A 139 -8.99 -13.01 1.23
N ASP A 140 -7.89 -13.66 1.55
CA ASP A 140 -7.12 -13.42 2.75
C ASP A 140 -5.83 -12.71 2.38
N VAL A 141 -5.54 -11.59 3.05
CA VAL A 141 -4.35 -10.78 2.77
C VAL A 141 -3.58 -10.58 4.06
N ASN A 142 -2.35 -11.06 4.07
CA ASN A 142 -1.47 -11.02 5.24
C ASN A 142 -0.21 -10.18 4.94
N ALA A 143 0.12 -9.27 5.85
CA ALA A 143 1.34 -8.50 5.75
C ALA A 143 2.57 -9.41 5.90
N VAL A 144 3.55 -9.21 5.02
CA VAL A 144 4.85 -9.90 5.06
C VAL A 144 5.91 -8.86 5.42
N GLY A 145 6.60 -9.08 6.51
CA GLY A 145 7.60 -8.14 6.98
C GLY A 145 8.63 -8.79 7.89
N PRO A 146 9.61 -8.02 8.37
CA PRO A 146 10.53 -8.50 9.38
C PRO A 146 9.75 -8.96 10.62
N ARG A 147 10.34 -9.86 11.40
CA ARG A 147 9.70 -10.45 12.59
C ARG A 147 9.11 -9.43 13.57
N LEU A 148 9.64 -8.21 13.57
CA LEU A 148 9.11 -7.10 14.34
C LEU A 148 7.67 -6.70 13.94
N TYR A 149 7.32 -6.94 12.67
CA TYR A 149 5.97 -6.73 12.14
C TYR A 149 5.11 -7.99 12.12
N GLY A 150 5.67 -9.13 12.47
CA GLY A 150 4.92 -10.37 12.69
C GLY A 150 3.86 -10.22 13.79
N HIS A 151 3.95 -9.14 14.55
CA HIS A 151 2.94 -8.74 15.55
C HIS A 151 1.84 -7.84 14.95
N ALA A 152 1.94 -7.43 13.68
CA ALA A 152 0.92 -6.59 13.08
C ALA A 152 -0.50 -7.19 13.15
N PRO A 153 -0.72 -8.49 12.91
CA PRO A 153 -2.02 -9.11 13.15
C PRO A 153 -2.45 -9.07 14.61
N GLN A 154 -1.50 -9.19 15.52
CA GLN A 154 -1.78 -9.09 16.97
C GLN A 154 -2.08 -7.66 17.40
N LEU A 155 -1.39 -6.68 16.80
CA LEU A 155 -1.69 -5.27 17.05
C LEU A 155 -3.07 -4.88 16.51
N LEU A 156 -3.46 -5.43 15.37
CA LEU A 156 -4.80 -5.22 14.83
C LEU A 156 -5.88 -5.91 15.69
N ALA A 157 -5.57 -7.09 16.21
CA ALA A 157 -6.43 -7.77 17.17
C ALA A 157 -6.44 -7.03 18.53
N SER A 158 -5.33 -6.44 18.91
CA SER A 158 -5.18 -5.68 20.16
C SER A 158 -5.78 -4.27 20.09
N ALA A 159 -6.12 -3.79 18.92
CA ALA A 159 -6.87 -2.53 18.78
C ALA A 159 -8.26 -2.59 19.44
N SER A 160 -8.71 -3.78 19.80
CA SER A 160 -9.89 -4.00 20.64
C SER A 160 -9.61 -4.11 22.13
N VAL A 161 -8.34 -4.06 22.56
CA VAL A 161 -7.98 -4.03 23.95
C VAL A 161 -7.90 -2.58 24.41
N PRO A 162 -8.64 -2.19 25.44
CA PRO A 162 -8.54 -0.83 25.98
C PRO A 162 -7.09 -0.54 26.35
N ALA A 163 -6.65 0.67 26.09
CA ALA A 163 -5.32 1.12 26.45
C ALA A 163 -5.07 0.81 27.94
N PRO A 164 -3.88 0.33 28.30
CA PRO A 164 -3.58 0.12 29.71
C PRO A 164 -3.75 1.45 30.43
N GLU A 165 -4.59 1.43 31.43
CA GLU A 165 -4.78 2.57 32.31
C GLU A 165 -3.42 2.88 32.94
N ILE A 166 -2.87 4.03 32.58
CA ILE A 166 -1.65 4.52 33.21
C ILE A 166 -2.06 4.90 34.62
N VAL A 167 -1.83 4.00 35.56
CA VAL A 167 -1.96 4.31 36.97
C VAL A 167 -0.83 5.29 37.29
N ALA A 168 -1.18 6.54 37.50
CA ALA A 168 -0.24 7.50 38.02
C ALA A 168 0.33 7.00 39.33
N PRO A 169 1.65 7.07 39.55
CA PRO A 169 2.20 6.70 40.83
C PRO A 169 1.58 7.59 41.92
N ALA A 170 1.08 6.95 42.96
CA ALA A 170 0.60 7.68 44.12
C ALA A 170 1.78 8.45 44.69
N GLU A 171 1.66 9.77 44.76
CA GLU A 171 2.57 10.57 45.53
C GLU A 171 2.33 10.30 47.03
N GLU A 172 3.36 9.84 47.69
CA GLU A 172 3.42 9.93 49.16
C GLU A 172 3.76 11.35 49.58
#